data_9a9c1f608caf556f1bdec3747ae69105
#
_entry.id   9a9c1f608caf556f1bdec3747ae69105
#
_cell.length_a   1.000
_cell.length_b   1.000
_cell.length_c   1.000
_cell.angle_alpha   90.00
_cell.angle_beta   90.00
_cell.angle_gamma   90.00
#
_symmetry.space_group_name_H-M   'P 1'
#
loop_
_entity.id
_entity.type
_entity.pdbx_description
1 polymer ?
#
loop_
_entity_poly.entity_id
_entity_poly.type
_entity_poly.pdbx_seq_one_letter_code
_entity_poly.pdbx_strand_id
1 'polypeptide(L)'
;MRLVDVERWVGIPYDEAACDCADLVMQVQRALXARXVXLPGRRPRGRRGSAELGALSRAQAVPREGPPQDGDLVLMIERGQHNPGHAGVFFFLAHEGWVLHSNETNGCSVLHRVRDLPGFGLRIEGYYAWN
;
A
#
# COMPACT_ATOMS: atom_id res chain seq x y z
N MET A 1 -0.56 10.86 -13.48
CA MET A 1 -1.34 9.60 -13.43
C MET A 1 -2.81 9.95 -13.52
N ARG A 2 -3.55 9.23 -14.33
CA ARG A 2 -4.97 9.49 -14.49
C ARG A 2 -5.79 8.45 -13.74
N LEU A 3 -6.99 8.85 -13.33
CA LEU A 3 -7.90 7.94 -12.62
C LEU A 3 -8.12 6.65 -13.41
N VAL A 4 -8.27 6.74 -14.72
CA VAL A 4 -8.53 5.56 -15.54
C VAL A 4 -7.37 4.55 -15.47
N ASP A 5 -6.15 5.01 -15.27
CA ASP A 5 -4.99 4.12 -15.16
C ASP A 5 -5.00 3.35 -13.85
N VAL A 6 -5.49 3.99 -12.80
CA VAL A 6 -5.50 3.39 -11.46
C VAL A 6 -6.76 2.54 -11.25
N GLU A 7 -7.86 2.97 -11.82
CA GLU A 7 -9.17 2.39 -11.61
C GLU A 7 -9.22 0.91 -11.98
N ARG A 8 -8.45 0.53 -12.98
CA ARG A 8 -8.43 -0.88 -13.42
C ARG A 8 -7.81 -1.80 -12.37
N TRP A 9 -7.13 -1.23 -11.38
CA TRP A 9 -6.52 -2.01 -10.31
C TRP A 9 -7.43 -2.16 -9.09
N VAL A 10 -8.65 -1.63 -9.17
CA VAL A 10 -9.63 -1.76 -8.10
C VAL A 10 -10.45 -3.03 -8.33
N GLY A 11 -10.73 -3.76 -7.26
CA GLY A 11 -11.56 -4.96 -7.36
C GLY A 11 -10.81 -6.27 -7.56
N ILE A 12 -9.48 -6.24 -7.45
CA ILE A 12 -8.69 -7.47 -7.57
C ILE A 12 -8.85 -8.26 -6.28
N PRO A 13 -9.29 -9.52 -6.34
CA PRO A 13 -9.55 -10.29 -5.11
C PRO A 13 -8.32 -10.42 -4.22
N TYR A 14 -8.53 -10.26 -2.93
CA TYR A 14 -7.49 -10.49 -1.96
C TYR A 14 -7.27 -12.01 -1.83
N ASP A 15 -6.02 -12.43 -1.83
CA ASP A 15 -5.67 -13.83 -1.66
C ASP A 15 -4.36 -13.88 -0.87
N GLU A 16 -4.44 -14.34 0.37
CA GLU A 16 -3.27 -14.37 1.23
C GLU A 16 -2.11 -15.17 0.62
N ALA A 17 -2.42 -16.19 -0.15
CA ALA A 17 -1.40 -17.05 -0.75
C ALA A 17 -0.91 -16.52 -2.10
N ALA A 18 -1.70 -15.73 -2.81
CA ALA A 18 -1.37 -15.33 -4.17
C ALA A 18 -1.33 -13.83 -4.40
N CYS A 19 -2.15 -13.07 -3.69
CA CYS A 19 -2.21 -11.61 -3.91
C CYS A 19 -2.65 -10.90 -2.65
N ASP A 20 -1.70 -10.63 -1.75
CA ASP A 20 -1.98 -9.86 -0.55
C ASP A 20 -1.62 -8.39 -0.80
N CYS A 21 -1.59 -7.59 0.26
CA CYS A 21 -1.35 -6.15 0.09
C CYS A 21 0.02 -5.87 -0.53
N ALA A 22 1.04 -6.60 -0.13
CA ALA A 22 2.38 -6.39 -0.67
C ALA A 22 2.45 -6.84 -2.13
N ASP A 23 1.77 -7.93 -2.45
CA ASP A 23 1.73 -8.39 -3.85
C ASP A 23 1.08 -7.35 -4.74
N LEU A 24 0.00 -6.73 -4.27
CA LEU A 24 -0.65 -5.68 -5.05
C LEU A 24 0.30 -4.52 -5.30
N VAL A 25 1.01 -4.07 -4.25
CA VAL A 25 1.97 -2.98 -4.40
C VAL A 25 3.00 -3.32 -5.46
N MET A 26 3.55 -4.54 -5.42
CA MET A 26 4.57 -4.94 -6.38
C MET A 26 4.02 -4.96 -7.80
N GLN A 27 2.82 -5.46 -7.98
CA GLN A 27 2.20 -5.53 -9.31
C GLN A 27 1.92 -4.14 -9.86
N VAL A 28 1.41 -3.25 -9.01
CA VAL A 28 1.10 -1.89 -9.43
C VAL A 28 2.38 -1.13 -9.78
N GLN A 29 3.44 -1.31 -8.99
CA GLN A 29 4.71 -0.64 -9.29
C GLN A 29 5.24 -1.11 -10.64
N ARG A 30 5.14 -2.40 -10.93
CA ARG A 30 5.60 -2.91 -12.22
C ARG A 30 4.78 -2.34 -13.36
N ALA A 31 3.49 -2.34 -13.20
CA ALA A 31 2.58 -1.93 -14.29
C ALA A 31 2.54 -0.43 -14.52
N LEU A 32 2.52 0.33 -13.49
CA LEU A 32 2.34 1.77 -13.60
C LEU A 32 3.62 2.58 -13.40
N UNK A 33 4.57 1.90 -12.67
CA UNK A 33 5.67 2.61 -12.40
C UNK A 33 6.87 2.04 -12.91
N ALA A 34 6.68 1.10 -13.63
CA ALA A 34 7.81 0.45 -14.26
C ALA A 34 8.95 0.19 -13.29
N ARG A 35 8.64 -0.27 -12.12
CA ARG A 35 9.61 -0.58 -11.07
C ARG A 35 9.52 -2.00 -10.58
N UNK A 36 10.48 -2.58 -10.09
CA UNK A 36 10.50 -3.81 -9.53
C UNK A 36 10.87 -3.62 -8.10
N VAL A 37 10.01 -3.85 -7.56
CA VAL A 37 10.26 -3.83 -6.12
C VAL A 37 9.92 -5.15 -5.47
N UNK A 38 10.42 -5.40 -4.43
CA UNK A 38 10.22 -6.58 -3.88
C UNK A 38 9.85 -6.41 -2.47
N LEU A 39 8.76 -6.58 -2.23
CA LEU A 39 8.29 -6.60 -0.84
C LEU A 39 7.97 -8.02 -0.42
N PRO A 40 7.86 -8.29 0.90
CA PRO A 40 7.57 -9.66 1.36
C PRO A 40 6.08 -9.97 1.23
N GLY A 41 5.72 -10.52 0.08
CA GLY A 41 4.37 -11.03 -0.12
C GLY A 41 4.21 -12.36 0.62
N ARG A 42 2.96 -12.74 0.90
CA ARG A 42 2.63 -14.02 1.52
C ARG A 42 3.40 -14.25 2.84
N ARG A 43 3.56 -13.20 3.59
CA ARG A 43 4.29 -13.26 4.85
C ARG A 43 3.35 -13.71 5.98
N PRO A 44 3.92 -14.14 7.11
CA PRO A 44 3.08 -14.48 8.27
C PRO A 44 2.26 -13.29 8.73
N ARG A 45 1.06 -13.58 9.21
CA ARG A 45 0.19 -12.54 9.72
C ARG A 45 0.58 -12.16 11.15
N GLY A 46 0.15 -10.97 11.56
CA GLY A 46 0.33 -10.51 12.92
C GLY A 46 1.60 -9.69 13.09
N ARG A 47 2.04 -9.60 14.34
CA ARG A 47 3.15 -8.71 14.70
C ARG A 47 4.43 -9.04 13.93
N ARG A 48 4.74 -10.31 13.80
CA ARG A 48 5.97 -10.73 13.13
C ARG A 48 5.95 -10.33 11.66
N GLY A 49 4.83 -10.56 11.00
CA GLY A 49 4.70 -10.19 9.59
C GLY A 49 4.74 -8.68 9.40
N SER A 50 4.15 -7.94 10.34
CA SER A 50 4.16 -6.48 10.26
C SER A 50 5.57 -5.94 10.40
N ALA A 51 6.36 -6.49 11.33
CA ALA A 51 7.73 -6.04 11.51
C ALA A 51 8.55 -6.34 10.25
N GLU A 52 8.32 -7.50 9.64
CA GLU A 52 9.04 -7.90 8.44
C GLU A 52 8.71 -6.96 7.28
N LEU A 53 7.44 -6.61 7.11
CA LEU A 53 7.04 -5.69 6.06
C LEU A 53 7.72 -4.34 6.23
N GLY A 54 7.69 -3.81 7.45
CA GLY A 54 8.32 -2.53 7.73
C GLY A 54 9.81 -2.53 7.45
N ALA A 55 10.50 -3.58 7.91
CA ALA A 55 11.95 -3.66 7.73
C ALA A 55 12.33 -3.74 6.26
N LEU A 56 11.63 -4.55 5.49
CA LEU A 56 11.97 -4.71 4.08
C LEU A 56 11.57 -3.49 3.26
N SER A 57 10.50 -2.83 3.65
CA SER A 57 10.11 -1.59 2.96
C SER A 57 11.18 -0.53 3.16
N ARG A 58 11.71 -0.42 4.38
CA ARG A 58 12.76 0.57 4.64
C ARG A 58 14.05 0.26 3.90
N ALA A 59 14.29 -1.00 3.54
CA ALA A 59 15.46 -1.35 2.75
C ALA A 59 15.32 -0.91 1.29
N GLN A 60 14.11 -0.71 0.81
CA GLN A 60 13.88 -0.39 -0.59
C GLN A 60 13.35 1.02 -0.82
N ALA A 61 13.01 1.73 0.24
CA ALA A 61 12.39 3.04 0.12
C ALA A 61 12.86 3.93 1.26
N VAL A 62 12.81 5.23 1.02
CA VAL A 62 13.18 6.20 2.05
C VAL A 62 11.99 7.11 2.32
N PRO A 63 11.89 7.65 3.54
CA PRO A 63 10.78 8.56 3.84
C PRO A 63 10.70 9.68 2.82
N ARG A 64 9.49 9.93 2.35
CA ARG A 64 9.28 11.00 1.37
C ARG A 64 9.43 12.35 2.05
N GLU A 65 10.26 13.21 1.50
CA GLU A 65 10.34 14.58 1.94
C GLU A 65 9.29 15.39 1.18
N GLY A 66 8.53 16.19 1.92
CA GLY A 66 7.47 16.96 1.31
C GLY A 66 6.21 16.12 1.04
N PRO A 67 5.31 16.63 0.23
CA PRO A 67 4.06 15.92 -0.04
C PRO A 67 4.27 14.61 -0.78
N PRO A 68 3.43 13.61 -0.55
CA PRO A 68 3.57 12.34 -1.28
C PRO A 68 3.31 12.54 -2.77
N GLN A 69 3.90 11.65 -3.56
CA GLN A 69 3.81 11.71 -5.02
C GLN A 69 3.26 10.39 -5.56
N ASP A 70 2.70 10.45 -6.77
CA ASP A 70 2.15 9.26 -7.40
C ASP A 70 3.14 8.11 -7.38
N GLY A 71 2.67 6.95 -6.91
CA GLY A 71 3.49 5.76 -6.85
C GLY A 71 4.23 5.56 -5.54
N ASP A 72 4.19 6.53 -4.64
CA ASP A 72 4.86 6.37 -3.36
C ASP A 72 4.26 5.22 -2.57
N LEU A 73 5.12 4.55 -1.81
CA LEU A 73 4.69 3.50 -0.90
C LEU A 73 4.01 4.14 0.31
N VAL A 74 2.89 3.59 0.72
CA VAL A 74 2.20 4.01 1.92
C VAL A 74 2.24 2.86 2.90
N LEU A 75 2.82 3.07 4.08
CA LEU A 75 2.76 2.08 5.14
C LEU A 75 1.68 2.48 6.11
N MET A 76 0.86 1.52 6.50
CA MET A 76 -0.29 1.77 7.35
C MET A 76 -0.30 0.82 8.53
N ILE A 77 -0.87 1.29 9.64
CA ILE A 77 -1.00 0.51 10.85
C ILE A 77 -2.48 0.23 11.07
N GLU A 78 -2.80 -1.05 11.20
CA GLU A 78 -4.18 -1.45 11.42
C GLU A 78 -4.57 -1.27 12.89
N ARG A 79 -5.84 -0.99 13.12
CA ARG A 79 -6.35 -0.80 14.47
C ARG A 79 -5.95 -1.95 15.37
N GLY A 80 -5.39 -1.62 16.52
CA GLY A 80 -4.95 -2.63 17.48
C GLY A 80 -3.55 -3.14 17.26
N GLN A 81 -2.88 -2.69 16.20
CA GLN A 81 -1.50 -3.08 15.93
C GLN A 81 -0.57 -1.93 16.26
N HIS A 82 0.73 -2.24 16.40
CA HIS A 82 1.74 -1.24 16.72
C HIS A 82 2.72 -1.00 15.59
N ASN A 83 2.88 -1.98 14.69
CA ASN A 83 3.82 -1.90 13.59
C ASN A 83 3.07 -1.83 12.27
N PRO A 84 3.66 -1.19 11.25
CA PRO A 84 3.00 -1.15 9.94
C PRO A 84 2.91 -2.54 9.35
N GLY A 85 1.69 -3.03 9.23
CA GLY A 85 1.42 -4.35 8.70
C GLY A 85 0.64 -4.32 7.42
N HIS A 86 0.44 -3.13 6.85
CA HIS A 86 -0.37 -2.98 5.66
C HIS A 86 0.29 -1.96 4.75
N ALA A 87 0.24 -2.22 3.45
CA ALA A 87 0.91 -1.37 2.47
C ALA A 87 -0.05 -1.01 1.34
N GLY A 88 0.18 0.15 0.76
CA GLY A 88 -0.57 0.59 -0.40
C GLY A 88 0.26 1.51 -1.25
N VAL A 89 -0.36 2.06 -2.29
CA VAL A 89 0.28 2.95 -3.23
C VAL A 89 -0.49 4.26 -3.27
N PHE A 90 0.23 5.37 -3.17
CA PHE A 90 -0.36 6.69 -3.19
C PHE A 90 -0.59 7.19 -4.61
N PHE A 91 -1.73 7.84 -4.82
CA PHE A 91 -1.99 8.56 -6.06
C PHE A 91 -2.73 9.86 -5.75
N PHE A 92 -2.37 10.92 -6.47
CA PHE A 92 -3.07 12.19 -6.36
C PHE A 92 -4.02 12.29 -7.55
N LEU A 93 -5.30 12.17 -7.29
CA LEU A 93 -6.32 12.11 -8.34
C LEU A 93 -7.47 13.06 -7.97
N ALA A 94 -7.96 13.77 -8.96
CA ALA A 94 -9.10 14.67 -8.74
C ALA A 94 -8.85 15.61 -7.56
N HIS A 95 -7.64 16.16 -7.51
CA HIS A 95 -7.24 17.15 -6.50
C HIS A 95 -7.24 16.61 -5.07
N GLU A 96 -7.04 15.32 -4.90
CA GLU A 96 -7.08 14.72 -3.59
C GLU A 96 -6.15 13.51 -3.54
N GLY A 97 -5.66 13.19 -2.33
CA GLY A 97 -4.82 12.02 -2.14
C GLY A 97 -5.65 10.76 -1.94
N TRP A 98 -5.22 9.68 -2.58
CA TRP A 98 -5.87 8.37 -2.50
C TRP A 98 -4.83 7.30 -2.25
N VAL A 99 -5.26 6.20 -1.66
CA VAL A 99 -4.40 5.02 -1.47
C VAL A 99 -5.08 3.82 -2.09
N LEU A 100 -4.36 3.16 -2.99
CA LEU A 100 -4.80 1.90 -3.59
C LEU A 100 -4.20 0.79 -2.74
N HIS A 101 -5.05 -0.06 -2.18
CA HIS A 101 -4.57 -1.14 -1.31
C HIS A 101 -5.55 -2.30 -1.29
N SER A 102 -5.06 -3.45 -0.82
CA SER A 102 -5.87 -4.65 -0.75
C SER A 102 -5.66 -5.31 0.60
N ASN A 103 -6.75 -5.67 1.27
CA ASN A 103 -6.63 -6.40 2.50
C ASN A 103 -7.79 -7.39 2.67
N GLU A 104 -7.60 -8.27 3.63
CA GLU A 104 -8.55 -9.34 3.87
C GLU A 104 -9.93 -8.81 4.23
N THR A 105 -9.98 -7.75 5.01
CA THR A 105 -11.24 -7.18 5.45
C THR A 105 -12.08 -6.70 4.27
N ASN A 106 -11.45 -6.05 3.30
CA ASN A 106 -12.14 -5.57 2.10
C ASN A 106 -12.48 -6.70 1.13
N GLY A 107 -11.69 -7.76 1.14
CA GLY A 107 -11.86 -8.85 0.21
C GLY A 107 -11.33 -8.59 -1.17
N CYS A 108 -10.89 -7.38 -1.44
CA CYS A 108 -10.33 -7.02 -2.75
C CYS A 108 -9.59 -5.70 -2.63
N SER A 109 -8.94 -5.33 -3.72
CA SER A 109 -8.27 -4.03 -3.77
C SER A 109 -9.31 -2.91 -3.86
N VAL A 110 -9.02 -1.83 -3.17
CA VAL A 110 -9.90 -0.66 -3.12
C VAL A 110 -9.08 0.60 -3.24
N LEU A 111 -9.73 1.67 -3.62
CA LEU A 111 -9.12 3.00 -3.69
C LEU A 111 -9.84 3.87 -2.68
N HIS A 112 -9.16 4.17 -1.57
CA HIS A 112 -9.74 4.98 -0.50
C HIS A 112 -9.06 6.35 -0.46
N ARG A 113 -9.84 7.39 -0.21
CA ARG A 113 -9.24 8.69 0.04
C ARG A 113 -8.43 8.64 1.34
N VAL A 114 -7.30 9.34 1.35
CA VAL A 114 -6.45 9.38 2.54
C VAL A 114 -7.28 9.78 3.76
N ARG A 115 -8.13 10.78 3.61
CA ARG A 115 -8.90 11.30 4.74
C ARG A 115 -9.93 10.30 5.28
N ASP A 116 -10.27 9.28 4.51
CA ASP A 116 -11.25 8.28 4.95
C ASP A 116 -10.63 7.07 5.61
N LEU A 117 -9.30 6.90 5.54
CA LEU A 117 -8.65 5.71 6.05
C LEU A 117 -8.92 5.45 7.53
N PRO A 118 -8.91 6.47 8.41
CA PRO A 118 -9.19 6.19 9.82
C PRO A 118 -10.54 5.53 10.05
N GLY A 119 -11.54 5.85 9.21
CA GLY A 119 -12.85 5.23 9.30
C GLY A 119 -12.85 3.75 8.96
N PHE A 120 -11.79 3.29 8.28
CA PHE A 120 -11.64 1.88 7.93
C PHE A 120 -10.63 1.18 8.84
N GLY A 121 -10.24 1.83 9.93
CA GLY A 121 -9.34 1.23 10.90
C GLY A 121 -7.88 1.27 10.50
N LEU A 122 -7.52 2.21 9.63
CA LEU A 122 -6.14 2.32 9.15
C LEU A 122 -5.56 3.69 9.47
N ARG A 123 -4.31 3.69 9.92
CA ARG A 123 -3.58 4.92 10.21
C ARG A 123 -2.32 4.93 9.37
N ILE A 124 -2.08 6.00 8.64
CA ILE A 124 -0.87 6.10 7.83
C ILE A 124 0.34 6.27 8.75
N GLU A 125 1.31 5.38 8.60
CA GLU A 125 2.57 5.48 9.34
C GLU A 125 3.50 6.44 8.61
N GLY A 126 3.52 6.35 7.28
CA GLY A 126 4.35 7.25 6.50
C GLY A 126 4.25 6.99 5.01
N TYR A 127 4.77 7.93 4.26
CA TYR A 127 4.92 7.83 2.80
C TYR A 127 6.39 7.66 2.48
N TYR A 128 6.69 6.84 1.49
CA TYR A 128 8.08 6.49 1.17
C TYR A 128 8.32 6.55 -0.32
N ALA A 129 9.46 7.15 -0.69
CA ALA A 129 9.90 7.20 -2.07
C ALA A 129 10.77 6.00 -2.34
N TRP A 130 10.61 5.37 -3.49
CA TRP A 130 11.39 4.20 -3.83
C TRP A 130 12.84 4.57 -4.16
N ASN A 131 13.77 3.71 -3.76
CA ASN A 131 15.20 3.92 -4.05
C ASN A 131 15.50 3.79 -5.54
#